data_4ce86e54663035932aa03251e3f0edb9
#
_entry.id   4ce86e54663035932aa03251e3f0edb9
#
_cell.length_a   1.000
_cell.length_b   1.000
_cell.length_c   1.000
_cell.angle_alpha   90.00
_cell.angle_beta   90.00
_cell.angle_gamma   90.00
#
_symmetry.space_group_name_H-M   'P 1'
#
loop_
_entity.id
_entity.type
_entity.pdbx_description
1 polymer ?
#
loop_
_entity_poly.entity_id
_entity_poly.type
_entity_poly.pdbx_seq_one_letter_code
_entity_poly.pdbx_strand_id
1 'polypeptide(L)'
;MSDLVQEVGVGPESGGRERIGVVERNTTETKISLRLNVDGQGSYTVSTGIRFFDHMLELFTRHGGFDLQLKCIGDLDVDQHHTVEDVGIALGEAFAEALGDKKGILRAGYFVMAMDETLAVAAVDLSGRVAYVVDDLVDVPVVGDLQTELVTDFFDGFARGARANVHVKTMYGRSNHHKIEAIFKAFARALRGACSRDERMRE
;
A
#
# COMPACT_ATOMS: atom_id res chain seq x y z
N MET A 1 -4.32 55.14 22.97
CA MET A 1 -4.49 53.67 23.20
C MET A 1 -4.77 53.08 21.86
N SER A 2 -3.73 52.55 21.22
CA SER A 2 -3.80 51.95 19.89
C SER A 2 -3.67 50.46 20.04
N ASP A 3 -4.74 49.72 19.66
CA ASP A 3 -4.79 48.28 19.66
C ASP A 3 -3.88 47.71 18.55
N LEU A 4 -2.81 47.06 18.99
CA LEU A 4 -1.98 46.21 18.14
C LEU A 4 -2.67 44.86 17.95
N VAL A 5 -3.40 44.72 16.86
CA VAL A 5 -3.83 43.40 16.38
C VAL A 5 -2.61 42.76 15.74
N GLN A 6 -2.05 41.76 16.42
CA GLN A 6 -1.06 40.85 15.83
C GLN A 6 -1.77 39.96 14.81
N GLU A 7 -1.45 40.15 13.51
CA GLU A 7 -1.75 39.19 12.48
C GLU A 7 -0.96 37.89 12.76
N VAL A 8 -1.68 36.82 13.05
CA VAL A 8 -1.13 35.47 13.11
C VAL A 8 -0.77 35.08 11.66
N GLY A 9 0.52 35.09 11.36
CA GLY A 9 1.03 34.66 10.08
C GLY A 9 0.64 33.21 9.79
N VAL A 10 -0.18 33.03 8.77
CA VAL A 10 -0.42 31.71 8.15
C VAL A 10 0.92 31.26 7.58
N GLY A 11 1.43 30.15 8.11
CA GLY A 11 2.66 29.53 7.62
C GLY A 11 2.50 29.16 6.14
N PRO A 12 3.60 28.98 5.38
CA PRO A 12 3.54 28.75 3.96
C PRO A 12 2.72 27.49 3.66
N GLU A 13 1.62 27.66 2.92
CA GLU A 13 0.89 26.58 2.29
C GLU A 13 1.90 25.80 1.43
N SER A 14 2.13 24.53 1.74
CA SER A 14 2.85 23.60 0.88
C SER A 14 1.95 23.27 -0.32
N GLY A 15 1.84 24.19 -1.25
CA GLY A 15 1.00 24.14 -2.44
C GLY A 15 1.50 23.13 -3.47
N GLY A 16 1.73 21.88 -3.09
CA GLY A 16 1.92 20.78 -4.01
C GLY A 16 0.56 20.16 -4.34
N ARG A 17 0.24 19.99 -5.62
CA ARG A 17 -0.95 19.23 -6.07
C ARG A 17 -1.01 17.89 -5.35
N GLU A 18 -2.15 17.53 -4.79
CA GLU A 18 -2.40 16.20 -4.21
C GLU A 18 -2.11 15.11 -5.26
N ARG A 19 -1.42 14.06 -4.84
CA ARG A 19 -1.07 12.92 -5.69
C ARG A 19 -2.14 11.85 -5.55
N ILE A 20 -3.09 11.90 -6.47
CA ILE A 20 -4.27 11.04 -6.47
C ILE A 20 -4.22 10.10 -7.66
N GLY A 21 -4.49 8.81 -7.43
CA GLY A 21 -4.74 7.81 -8.45
C GLY A 21 -6.18 7.28 -8.35
N VAL A 22 -6.83 7.08 -9.49
CA VAL A 22 -8.20 6.56 -9.57
C VAL A 22 -8.23 5.43 -10.60
N VAL A 23 -8.63 4.24 -10.17
CA VAL A 23 -8.66 3.05 -11.02
C VAL A 23 -10.06 2.45 -11.02
N GLU A 24 -10.62 2.29 -12.20
CA GLU A 24 -11.81 1.47 -12.48
C GLU A 24 -11.36 0.27 -13.31
N ARG A 25 -11.32 -0.92 -12.67
CA ARG A 25 -10.91 -2.16 -13.32
C ARG A 25 -12.07 -3.14 -13.32
N ASN A 26 -12.52 -3.52 -14.51
CA ASN A 26 -13.61 -4.46 -14.69
C ASN A 26 -13.14 -5.59 -15.59
N THR A 27 -13.09 -6.80 -15.05
CA THR A 27 -12.82 -8.05 -15.78
C THR A 27 -14.06 -8.93 -15.80
N THR A 28 -13.96 -10.16 -16.27
CA THR A 28 -15.02 -11.15 -16.14
C THR A 28 -15.16 -11.66 -14.72
N GLU A 29 -14.08 -11.59 -13.93
CA GLU A 29 -13.97 -12.14 -12.58
C GLU A 29 -14.15 -11.08 -11.49
N THR A 30 -13.73 -9.82 -11.75
CA THR A 30 -13.72 -8.76 -10.73
C THR A 30 -14.25 -7.43 -11.24
N LYS A 31 -14.85 -6.66 -10.32
CA LYS A 31 -15.22 -5.25 -10.54
C LYS A 31 -14.61 -4.43 -9.40
N ILE A 32 -13.65 -3.57 -9.74
CA ILE A 32 -12.89 -2.78 -8.77
C ILE A 32 -13.06 -1.30 -9.06
N SER A 33 -13.43 -0.54 -8.03
CA SER A 33 -13.37 0.92 -7.99
C SER A 33 -12.42 1.32 -6.86
N LEU A 34 -11.36 2.06 -7.19
CA LEU A 34 -10.30 2.42 -6.26
C LEU A 34 -9.92 3.90 -6.42
N ARG A 35 -9.82 4.60 -5.30
CA ARG A 35 -9.26 5.95 -5.21
C ARG A 35 -8.21 5.99 -4.11
N LEU A 36 -7.00 6.39 -4.47
CA LEU A 36 -5.84 6.54 -3.59
C LEU A 36 -5.40 8.00 -3.53
N ASN A 37 -5.15 8.53 -2.33
CA ASN A 37 -4.38 9.75 -2.12
C ASN A 37 -3.06 9.39 -1.42
N VAL A 38 -1.94 9.60 -2.09
CA VAL A 38 -0.59 9.31 -1.54
C VAL A 38 -0.21 10.31 -0.44
N ASP A 39 -0.74 11.52 -0.49
CA ASP A 39 -0.54 12.59 0.50
C ASP A 39 -1.65 12.61 1.59
N GLY A 40 -2.23 11.45 1.89
CA GLY A 40 -3.34 11.27 2.83
C GLY A 40 -2.95 11.32 4.30
N GLN A 41 -3.92 10.97 5.16
CA GLN A 41 -3.80 10.97 6.63
C GLN A 41 -4.07 9.59 7.25
N GLY A 42 -4.26 8.56 6.45
CA GLY A 42 -4.56 7.20 6.86
C GLY A 42 -6.05 6.89 6.96
N SER A 43 -6.89 7.62 6.23
CA SER A 43 -8.32 7.38 6.14
C SER A 43 -8.62 6.25 5.14
N TYR A 44 -9.54 5.35 5.48
CA TYR A 44 -9.87 4.24 4.60
C TYR A 44 -11.35 3.88 4.58
N THR A 45 -11.78 3.36 3.44
CA THR A 45 -13.02 2.61 3.24
C THR A 45 -12.70 1.46 2.31
N VAL A 46 -12.65 0.24 2.84
CA VAL A 46 -12.20 -0.96 2.12
C VAL A 46 -13.26 -2.03 2.20
N SER A 47 -13.57 -2.65 1.07
CA SER A 47 -14.49 -3.79 0.98
C SER A 47 -14.11 -4.68 -0.22
N THR A 48 -13.55 -5.86 0.05
CA THR A 48 -13.22 -6.87 -0.96
C THR A 48 -14.07 -8.14 -0.85
N GLY A 49 -14.79 -8.29 0.27
CA GLY A 49 -15.52 -9.52 0.60
C GLY A 49 -14.67 -10.54 1.37
N ILE A 50 -13.38 -10.28 1.58
CA ILE A 50 -12.45 -11.11 2.38
C ILE A 50 -12.03 -10.26 3.58
N ARG A 51 -12.59 -10.51 4.76
CA ARG A 51 -12.46 -9.59 5.91
C ARG A 51 -11.04 -9.46 6.43
N PHE A 52 -10.26 -10.54 6.44
CA PHE A 52 -8.86 -10.46 6.86
C PHE A 52 -8.00 -9.67 5.86
N PHE A 53 -8.29 -9.80 4.57
CA PHE A 53 -7.62 -9.00 3.53
C PHE A 53 -8.01 -7.52 3.63
N ASP A 54 -9.28 -7.20 3.86
CA ASP A 54 -9.73 -5.83 4.15
C ASP A 54 -8.94 -5.26 5.32
N HIS A 55 -8.78 -6.02 6.42
CA HIS A 55 -8.01 -5.61 7.58
C HIS A 55 -6.53 -5.33 7.24
N MET A 56 -5.90 -6.13 6.38
CA MET A 56 -4.53 -5.88 5.92
C MET A 56 -4.42 -4.57 5.14
N LEU A 57 -5.39 -4.28 4.26
CA LEU A 57 -5.43 -3.04 3.48
C LEU A 57 -5.76 -1.81 4.34
N GLU A 58 -6.60 -1.93 5.36
CA GLU A 58 -6.87 -0.91 6.37
C GLU A 58 -5.57 -0.54 7.12
N LEU A 59 -4.82 -1.55 7.57
CA LEU A 59 -3.53 -1.35 8.24
C LEU A 59 -2.46 -0.77 7.31
N PHE A 60 -2.38 -1.27 6.07
CA PHE A 60 -1.53 -0.70 5.03
C PHE A 60 -1.81 0.80 4.86
N THR A 61 -3.05 1.17 4.71
CA THR A 61 -3.47 2.56 4.53
C THR A 61 -3.10 3.41 5.74
N ARG A 62 -3.42 2.94 6.94
CA ARG A 62 -3.15 3.65 8.20
C ARG A 62 -1.66 3.85 8.45
N HIS A 63 -0.85 2.80 8.31
CA HIS A 63 0.59 2.85 8.54
C HIS A 63 1.35 3.59 7.45
N GLY A 64 0.87 3.52 6.20
CA GLY A 64 1.39 4.30 5.09
C GLY A 64 1.05 5.78 5.18
N GLY A 65 -0.02 6.14 5.89
CA GLY A 65 -0.55 7.51 5.93
C GLY A 65 -1.20 7.92 4.61
N PHE A 66 -1.65 6.95 3.81
CA PHE A 66 -2.41 7.14 2.58
C PHE A 66 -3.89 7.35 2.91
N ASP A 67 -4.70 7.84 1.95
CA ASP A 67 -6.14 7.69 2.02
C ASP A 67 -6.58 6.74 0.92
N LEU A 68 -7.39 5.73 1.26
CA LEU A 68 -7.82 4.68 0.35
C LEU A 68 -9.33 4.46 0.40
N GLN A 69 -9.98 4.60 -0.74
CA GLN A 69 -11.33 4.10 -0.98
C GLN A 69 -11.23 2.95 -1.97
N LEU A 70 -11.62 1.76 -1.56
CA LEU A 70 -11.54 0.54 -2.36
C LEU A 70 -12.82 -0.28 -2.19
N LYS A 71 -13.44 -0.59 -3.31
CA LYS A 71 -14.50 -1.58 -3.40
C LYS A 71 -14.15 -2.57 -4.50
N CYS A 72 -14.14 -3.85 -4.15
CA CYS A 72 -14.02 -4.96 -5.09
C CYS A 72 -15.24 -5.89 -4.94
N ILE A 73 -15.80 -6.31 -6.06
CA ILE A 73 -16.77 -7.39 -6.15
C ILE A 73 -16.14 -8.44 -7.05
N GLY A 74 -15.67 -9.53 -6.45
CA GLY A 74 -15.05 -10.65 -7.16
C GLY A 74 -15.91 -11.91 -7.12
N ASP A 75 -15.50 -12.91 -7.88
CA ASP A 75 -16.10 -14.23 -8.01
C ASP A 75 -15.68 -15.17 -6.86
N LEU A 76 -15.91 -14.74 -5.61
CA LEU A 76 -15.48 -15.46 -4.39
C LEU A 76 -16.12 -16.85 -4.23
N ASP A 77 -17.17 -17.15 -4.98
CA ASP A 77 -17.78 -18.47 -5.10
C ASP A 77 -16.91 -19.44 -5.91
N VAL A 78 -16.00 -18.93 -6.72
CA VAL A 78 -14.97 -19.70 -7.43
C VAL A 78 -13.74 -19.86 -6.54
N ASP A 79 -13.08 -18.71 -6.24
CA ASP A 79 -11.86 -18.65 -5.44
C ASP A 79 -11.60 -17.20 -5.01
N GLN A 80 -10.64 -17.00 -4.10
CA GLN A 80 -10.18 -15.66 -3.67
C GLN A 80 -9.08 -15.09 -4.57
N HIS A 81 -8.44 -15.90 -5.42
CA HIS A 81 -7.25 -15.56 -6.20
C HIS A 81 -7.47 -14.30 -7.05
N HIS A 82 -8.50 -14.29 -7.90
CA HIS A 82 -8.77 -13.16 -8.78
C HIS A 82 -8.99 -11.85 -8.00
N THR A 83 -9.69 -11.93 -6.87
CA THR A 83 -9.94 -10.76 -6.01
C THR A 83 -8.64 -10.19 -5.45
N VAL A 84 -7.78 -11.04 -4.89
CA VAL A 84 -6.55 -10.61 -4.22
C VAL A 84 -5.52 -10.10 -5.22
N GLU A 85 -5.32 -10.81 -6.32
CA GLU A 85 -4.39 -10.42 -7.40
C GLU A 85 -4.82 -9.09 -8.05
N ASP A 86 -6.09 -9.00 -8.48
CA ASP A 86 -6.61 -7.82 -9.18
C ASP A 86 -6.65 -6.58 -8.28
N VAL A 87 -6.91 -6.72 -6.98
CA VAL A 87 -6.78 -5.63 -6.00
C VAL A 87 -5.32 -5.19 -5.89
N GLY A 88 -4.36 -6.12 -5.88
CA GLY A 88 -2.93 -5.81 -5.92
C GLY A 88 -2.57 -4.98 -7.15
N ILE A 89 -2.99 -5.44 -8.35
CA ILE A 89 -2.77 -4.73 -9.62
C ILE A 89 -3.38 -3.32 -9.58
N ALA A 90 -4.66 -3.20 -9.20
CA ALA A 90 -5.37 -1.92 -9.16
C ALA A 90 -4.71 -0.93 -8.18
N LEU A 91 -4.28 -1.41 -7.01
CA LEU A 91 -3.57 -0.58 -6.05
C LEU A 91 -2.22 -0.10 -6.60
N GLY A 92 -1.47 -0.99 -7.25
CA GLY A 92 -0.22 -0.64 -7.93
C GLY A 92 -0.40 0.40 -9.04
N GLU A 93 -1.43 0.23 -9.89
CA GLU A 93 -1.80 1.18 -10.94
C GLU A 93 -2.16 2.55 -10.37
N ALA A 94 -2.92 2.59 -9.25
CA ALA A 94 -3.27 3.84 -8.60
C ALA A 94 -2.03 4.58 -8.05
N PHE A 95 -1.04 3.86 -7.50
CA PHE A 95 0.24 4.46 -7.13
C PHE A 95 1.00 4.99 -8.35
N ALA A 96 1.04 4.23 -9.45
CA ALA A 96 1.69 4.68 -10.67
C ALA A 96 1.05 5.96 -11.23
N GLU A 97 -0.29 6.03 -11.25
CA GLU A 97 -1.02 7.22 -11.68
C GLU A 97 -0.78 8.42 -10.76
N ALA A 98 -0.88 8.23 -9.44
CA ALA A 98 -0.68 9.29 -8.46
C ALA A 98 0.74 9.89 -8.50
N LEU A 99 1.74 9.06 -8.78
CA LEU A 99 3.16 9.46 -8.79
C LEU A 99 3.62 10.01 -10.16
N GLY A 100 2.89 9.72 -11.23
CA GLY A 100 3.19 10.21 -12.58
C GLY A 100 4.60 9.80 -13.05
N ASP A 101 5.43 10.77 -13.41
CA ASP A 101 6.80 10.55 -13.91
C ASP A 101 7.82 10.18 -12.81
N LYS A 102 7.36 10.11 -11.57
CA LYS A 102 8.16 9.75 -10.38
C LYS A 102 9.36 10.68 -10.10
N LYS A 103 9.33 11.92 -10.62
CA LYS A 103 10.33 12.93 -10.32
C LYS A 103 10.07 13.58 -8.96
N GLY A 104 11.15 13.98 -8.30
CA GLY A 104 11.08 14.67 -7.02
C GLY A 104 10.60 13.82 -5.85
N ILE A 105 10.77 12.50 -5.93
CA ILE A 105 10.54 11.55 -4.83
C ILE A 105 11.80 10.79 -4.48
N LEU A 106 11.87 10.19 -3.30
CA LEU A 106 12.99 9.33 -2.90
C LEU A 106 13.11 8.08 -3.76
N ARG A 107 12.01 7.61 -4.36
CA ARG A 107 11.88 6.45 -5.24
C ARG A 107 12.12 5.12 -4.54
N ALA A 108 13.12 5.01 -3.68
CA ALA A 108 13.40 3.81 -2.89
C ALA A 108 13.08 4.04 -1.41
N GLY A 109 12.52 3.02 -0.76
CA GLY A 109 12.21 3.06 0.67
C GLY A 109 12.31 1.68 1.29
N TYR A 110 12.54 1.63 2.58
CA TYR A 110 12.60 0.39 3.35
C TYR A 110 12.08 0.61 4.77
N PHE A 111 11.65 -0.45 5.41
CA PHE A 111 11.23 -0.42 6.81
C PHE A 111 11.43 -1.78 7.49
N VAL A 112 11.84 -1.74 8.74
CA VAL A 112 11.90 -2.90 9.63
C VAL A 112 10.77 -2.76 10.65
N MET A 113 9.84 -3.70 10.66
CA MET A 113 8.64 -3.68 11.50
C MET A 113 8.73 -4.76 12.56
N ALA A 114 8.70 -4.34 13.82
CA ALA A 114 8.44 -5.22 14.95
C ALA A 114 6.92 -5.26 15.24
N MET A 115 6.40 -6.46 15.43
CA MET A 115 5.03 -6.69 15.88
C MET A 115 5.01 -7.84 16.89
N ASP A 116 4.92 -7.50 18.16
CA ASP A 116 5.08 -8.43 19.27
C ASP A 116 6.33 -9.30 19.10
N GLU A 117 6.17 -10.63 18.94
CA GLU A 117 7.26 -11.59 18.75
C GLU A 117 7.72 -11.72 17.30
N THR A 118 7.15 -10.95 16.37
CA THR A 118 7.44 -11.03 14.94
C THR A 118 8.28 -9.85 14.48
N LEU A 119 9.25 -10.10 13.63
CA LEU A 119 10.04 -9.09 12.94
C LEU A 119 9.94 -9.30 11.44
N ALA A 120 9.59 -8.23 10.71
CA ALA A 120 9.52 -8.24 9.25
C ALA A 120 10.28 -7.06 8.65
N VAL A 121 10.70 -7.20 7.38
CA VAL A 121 11.34 -6.15 6.61
C VAL A 121 10.68 -6.01 5.25
N ALA A 122 10.58 -4.79 4.76
CA ALA A 122 10.17 -4.49 3.39
C ALA A 122 11.14 -3.50 2.75
N ALA A 123 11.38 -3.67 1.45
CA ALA A 123 12.11 -2.72 0.61
C ALA A 123 11.38 -2.56 -0.73
N VAL A 124 11.26 -1.30 -1.19
CA VAL A 124 10.56 -0.95 -2.43
C VAL A 124 11.46 -0.04 -3.26
N ASP A 125 11.53 -0.28 -4.57
CA ASP A 125 12.09 0.66 -5.55
C ASP A 125 11.08 0.89 -6.69
N LEU A 126 10.58 2.11 -6.81
CA LEU A 126 9.61 2.53 -7.82
C LEU A 126 10.30 2.80 -9.18
N SER A 127 11.22 1.92 -9.57
CA SER A 127 12.17 2.08 -10.68
C SER A 127 11.57 1.94 -12.09
N GLY A 128 10.32 1.53 -12.22
CA GLY A 128 9.70 1.22 -13.51
C GLY A 128 9.94 -0.22 -13.99
N ARG A 129 10.75 -1.02 -13.28
CA ARG A 129 10.98 -2.44 -13.53
C ARG A 129 10.23 -3.30 -12.54
N VAL A 130 9.63 -4.39 -13.04
CA VAL A 130 8.86 -5.30 -12.19
C VAL A 130 9.76 -6.37 -11.60
N ALA A 131 9.75 -6.51 -10.29
CA ALA A 131 10.29 -7.63 -9.54
C ALA A 131 9.57 -7.75 -8.20
N TYR A 132 9.35 -8.97 -7.73
CA TYR A 132 8.85 -9.20 -6.38
C TYR A 132 9.55 -10.39 -5.73
N VAL A 133 9.75 -10.31 -4.44
CA VAL A 133 10.26 -11.39 -3.58
C VAL A 133 9.46 -11.39 -2.30
N VAL A 134 8.78 -12.49 -2.02
CA VAL A 134 7.97 -12.67 -0.82
C VAL A 134 8.50 -13.89 -0.06
N ASP A 135 8.85 -13.69 1.21
CA ASP A 135 9.26 -14.75 2.14
C ASP A 135 8.57 -14.48 3.47
N ASP A 136 7.30 -14.86 3.56
CA ASP A 136 6.40 -14.52 4.67
C ASP A 136 6.50 -15.50 5.86
N LEU A 137 7.14 -16.67 5.67
CA LEU A 137 7.24 -17.75 6.65
C LEU A 137 5.89 -18.24 7.19
N VAL A 138 4.80 -18.03 6.45
CA VAL A 138 3.46 -18.51 6.83
C VAL A 138 3.38 -20.00 6.50
N ASP A 139 2.92 -20.80 7.47
CA ASP A 139 2.93 -22.27 7.40
C ASP A 139 1.55 -22.91 7.58
N VAL A 140 0.49 -22.10 7.48
CA VAL A 140 -0.91 -22.55 7.53
C VAL A 140 -1.66 -22.12 6.27
N PRO A 141 -2.64 -22.88 5.78
CA PRO A 141 -3.31 -22.56 4.53
C PRO A 141 -4.27 -21.36 4.61
N VAL A 142 -4.74 -21.01 5.82
CA VAL A 142 -5.72 -19.93 6.03
C VAL A 142 -5.42 -19.18 7.31
N VAL A 143 -5.53 -17.85 7.27
CA VAL A 143 -5.56 -16.98 8.46
C VAL A 143 -6.78 -16.07 8.36
N GLY A 144 -7.64 -16.09 9.39
CA GLY A 144 -8.96 -15.48 9.29
C GLY A 144 -9.79 -16.20 8.22
N ASP A 145 -10.21 -15.45 7.21
CA ASP A 145 -10.87 -15.97 6.00
C ASP A 145 -10.00 -15.84 4.74
N LEU A 146 -8.71 -15.50 4.87
CA LEU A 146 -7.77 -15.34 3.75
C LEU A 146 -6.97 -16.63 3.53
N GLN A 147 -6.94 -17.13 2.30
CA GLN A 147 -6.00 -18.15 1.84
C GLN A 147 -4.58 -17.56 1.81
N THR A 148 -3.65 -18.11 2.59
CA THR A 148 -2.35 -17.47 2.86
C THR A 148 -1.41 -17.44 1.67
N GLU A 149 -1.52 -18.41 0.74
CA GLU A 149 -0.74 -18.42 -0.50
C GLU A 149 -0.95 -17.15 -1.35
N LEU A 150 -2.16 -16.54 -1.26
CA LEU A 150 -2.52 -15.35 -2.02
C LEU A 150 -1.82 -14.06 -1.55
N VAL A 151 -1.16 -14.10 -0.42
CA VAL A 151 -0.30 -12.97 0.02
C VAL A 151 0.78 -12.68 -1.03
N THR A 152 1.36 -13.74 -1.60
CA THR A 152 2.35 -13.61 -2.69
C THR A 152 1.71 -12.99 -3.94
N ASP A 153 0.50 -13.42 -4.31
CA ASP A 153 -0.20 -12.92 -5.50
C ASP A 153 -0.57 -11.44 -5.38
N PHE A 154 -0.91 -10.97 -4.16
CA PHE A 154 -1.11 -9.55 -3.90
C PHE A 154 0.16 -8.73 -4.21
N PHE A 155 1.32 -9.16 -3.71
CA PHE A 155 2.57 -8.43 -3.91
C PHE A 155 3.06 -8.50 -5.37
N ASP A 156 2.86 -9.62 -6.05
CA ASP A 156 3.09 -9.74 -7.50
C ASP A 156 2.20 -8.76 -8.27
N GLY A 157 0.88 -8.80 -8.03
CA GLY A 157 -0.07 -7.88 -8.64
C GLY A 157 0.31 -6.43 -8.42
N PHE A 158 0.63 -6.06 -7.18
CA PHE A 158 1.09 -4.70 -6.87
C PHE A 158 2.37 -4.33 -7.62
N ALA A 159 3.37 -5.19 -7.64
CA ALA A 159 4.65 -4.93 -8.32
C ALA A 159 4.44 -4.70 -9.83
N ARG A 160 3.53 -5.47 -10.45
CA ARG A 160 3.14 -5.30 -11.86
C ARG A 160 2.42 -3.97 -12.09
N GLY A 161 1.39 -3.67 -11.32
CA GLY A 161 0.61 -2.44 -11.45
C GLY A 161 1.44 -1.18 -11.22
N ALA A 162 2.25 -1.15 -10.17
CA ALA A 162 3.12 -0.01 -9.82
C ALA A 162 4.38 0.08 -10.70
N ARG A 163 4.74 -0.99 -11.42
CA ARG A 163 6.02 -1.16 -12.10
C ARG A 163 7.17 -0.89 -11.14
N ALA A 164 7.23 -1.71 -10.08
CA ALA A 164 8.13 -1.54 -8.95
C ALA A 164 8.86 -2.85 -8.61
N ASN A 165 9.98 -2.71 -7.90
CA ASN A 165 10.57 -3.83 -7.19
C ASN A 165 10.00 -3.84 -5.77
N VAL A 166 9.47 -4.98 -5.33
CA VAL A 166 8.88 -5.18 -4.00
C VAL A 166 9.53 -6.39 -3.35
N HIS A 167 10.18 -6.19 -2.23
CA HIS A 167 10.76 -7.24 -1.42
C HIS A 167 10.14 -7.18 -0.03
N VAL A 168 9.54 -8.27 0.43
CA VAL A 168 9.01 -8.41 1.79
C VAL A 168 9.48 -9.73 2.39
N LYS A 169 9.89 -9.68 3.65
CA LYS A 169 10.39 -10.83 4.35
C LYS A 169 10.04 -10.79 5.83
N THR A 170 9.49 -11.88 6.34
CA THR A 170 9.45 -12.16 7.78
C THR A 170 10.80 -12.72 8.21
N MET A 171 11.46 -12.08 9.15
CA MET A 171 12.74 -12.53 9.68
C MET A 171 12.54 -13.68 10.67
N TYR A 172 11.53 -13.56 11.51
CA TYR A 172 11.06 -14.58 12.46
C TYR A 172 9.71 -14.17 13.04
N GLY A 173 8.98 -15.11 13.60
CA GLY A 173 7.69 -14.92 14.27
C GLY A 173 7.00 -16.25 14.51
N ARG A 174 6.13 -16.30 15.50
CA ARG A 174 5.34 -17.51 15.82
C ARG A 174 3.94 -17.44 15.21
N SER A 175 3.26 -16.31 15.37
CA SER A 175 1.89 -16.12 14.91
C SER A 175 1.83 -15.85 13.41
N ASN A 176 1.12 -16.67 12.64
CA ASN A 176 0.92 -16.44 11.21
C ASN A 176 0.13 -15.16 10.92
N HIS A 177 -0.81 -14.79 11.80
CA HIS A 177 -1.47 -13.48 11.74
C HIS A 177 -0.44 -12.34 11.85
N HIS A 178 0.43 -12.37 12.87
CA HIS A 178 1.44 -11.33 13.07
C HIS A 178 2.44 -11.26 11.93
N LYS A 179 2.81 -12.42 11.32
CA LYS A 179 3.70 -12.45 10.15
C LYS A 179 3.11 -11.68 8.97
N ILE A 180 1.85 -11.98 8.58
CA ILE A 180 1.17 -11.29 7.48
C ILE A 180 0.99 -9.81 7.81
N GLU A 181 0.50 -9.50 8.99
CA GLU A 181 0.27 -8.11 9.40
C GLU A 181 1.58 -7.30 9.42
N ALA A 182 2.67 -7.87 9.93
CA ALA A 182 3.97 -7.20 10.00
C ALA A 182 4.52 -6.87 8.61
N ILE A 183 4.41 -7.77 7.62
CA ILE A 183 4.86 -7.47 6.26
C ILE A 183 4.00 -6.40 5.58
N PHE A 184 2.67 -6.39 5.76
CA PHE A 184 1.82 -5.32 5.22
C PHE A 184 2.14 -3.96 5.84
N LYS A 185 2.38 -3.90 7.15
CA LYS A 185 2.80 -2.66 7.85
C LYS A 185 4.19 -2.21 7.41
N ALA A 186 5.16 -3.14 7.29
CA ALA A 186 6.50 -2.84 6.81
C ALA A 186 6.47 -2.30 5.38
N PHE A 187 5.70 -2.94 4.51
CA PHE A 187 5.49 -2.54 3.12
C PHE A 187 4.88 -1.14 3.02
N ALA A 188 3.82 -0.86 3.79
CA ALA A 188 3.19 0.45 3.82
C ALA A 188 4.17 1.57 4.20
N ARG A 189 5.02 1.33 5.21
CA ARG A 189 6.03 2.29 5.68
C ARG A 189 7.18 2.45 4.68
N ALA A 190 7.63 1.36 4.06
CA ALA A 190 8.63 1.39 2.99
C ALA A 190 8.13 2.19 1.79
N LEU A 191 6.89 1.94 1.37
CA LEU A 191 6.25 2.64 0.26
C LEU A 191 6.04 4.12 0.54
N ARG A 192 5.61 4.49 1.77
CA ARG A 192 5.56 5.88 2.21
C ARG A 192 6.92 6.56 2.07
N GLY A 193 7.99 5.90 2.49
CA GLY A 193 9.36 6.41 2.32
C GLY A 193 9.70 6.63 0.85
N ALA A 194 9.46 5.64 -0.01
CA ALA A 194 9.73 5.71 -1.45
C ALA A 194 8.95 6.86 -2.13
N CYS A 195 7.70 7.11 -1.69
CA CYS A 195 6.84 8.18 -2.22
C CYS A 195 7.16 9.57 -1.64
N SER A 196 7.98 9.68 -0.60
CA SER A 196 8.29 10.95 0.05
C SER A 196 8.97 11.91 -0.92
N ARG A 197 8.57 13.18 -0.88
CA ARG A 197 9.14 14.23 -1.75
C ARG A 197 10.59 14.49 -1.36
N ASP A 198 11.46 14.62 -2.35
CA ASP A 198 12.83 15.10 -2.20
C ASP A 198 13.12 16.13 -3.30
N GLU A 199 13.24 17.39 -2.89
CA GLU A 199 13.48 18.51 -3.82
C GLU A 199 14.81 18.37 -4.59
N ARG A 200 15.76 17.62 -4.05
CA ARG A 200 17.06 17.36 -4.68
C ARG A 200 16.98 16.38 -5.86
N MET A 201 15.85 15.64 -5.97
CA MET A 201 15.62 14.60 -6.98
C MET A 201 14.64 15.05 -8.07
N ARG A 202 14.56 16.36 -8.33
CA ARG A 202 13.61 16.95 -9.30
C ARG A 202 14.07 16.86 -10.77
N GLU A 203 15.32 16.50 -11.04
CA GLU A 203 15.92 16.42 -12.40
C GLU A 203 15.90 14.99 -12.96
#